data_00a83ce35cd69adedbf736973a326a28
#
_entry.id   00a83ce35cd69adedbf736973a326a28
#
_cell.length_a   1.000
_cell.length_b   1.000
_cell.length_c   1.000
_cell.angle_alpha   90.00
_cell.angle_beta   90.00
_cell.angle_gamma   90.00
#
_symmetry.space_group_name_H-M   'P 1'
#
loop_
_entity.id
_entity.type
_entity.pdbx_description
1 polymer ?
#
loop_
_entity_poly.entity_id
_entity_poly.type
_entity_poly.pdbx_seq_one_letter_code
_entity_poly.pdbx_strand_id
1 'polypeptide(L)'
;MTVAGVPVPRSEFEYSYNKNNTDGVIDKKTVEEYVDLFVNYKLKVQAALDAHIDTTQAFLQEFAQYRDQQVRPTYVTDEDMLVEAHKVYDQTKESIGPDGLVHASHILVKMEQKASKAEIERAKQRIDSIYGALQAGADFAELAKQVSDCHSKSRGGDLGWFGRRQMVKEFEDAAFALQAGQMSKPFESPFGWHIILMKERKQLEPFDFHKENILKFLEQRDVRNSITERKLDAMVKASNGKVTKEQLLEQRADSMAASDPEMRYLIKEYHDGLLLYEISNRLIWDKAAKDEQALAQYFKKNKKKYQWDEPRFKGMAYHVKDQADVKAVVKCVKKLKFDDWNEALRTTFNNDSVLRIRVEKGLFKKGDNALVDREVFKVLDAKVDSVKGYPIDAVHGKLLKKPEDYTDVRALVVADLQDELERIWIEDLRKQYAVVVNNEILKTINKHE
;
A
#
# COMPACT_ATOMS: atom_id res chain seq x y z
N MET A 1 5.05 -33.78 -20.33
CA MET A 1 5.26 -34.68 -19.17
C MET A 1 3.93 -35.11 -18.57
N THR A 2 3.95 -36.12 -17.70
CA THR A 2 2.79 -36.51 -16.90
C THR A 2 3.21 -36.55 -15.43
N VAL A 3 2.46 -35.91 -14.56
CA VAL A 3 2.71 -35.85 -13.12
C VAL A 3 1.46 -36.35 -12.39
N ALA A 4 1.59 -37.36 -11.54
CA ALA A 4 0.46 -37.98 -10.82
C ALA A 4 -0.69 -38.43 -11.75
N GLY A 5 -0.35 -38.93 -12.96
CA GLY A 5 -1.33 -39.30 -13.97
C GLY A 5 -1.95 -38.16 -14.76
N VAL A 6 -1.69 -36.91 -14.39
CA VAL A 6 -2.24 -35.71 -15.06
C VAL A 6 -1.27 -35.25 -16.16
N PRO A 7 -1.72 -35.12 -17.42
CA PRO A 7 -0.89 -34.59 -18.49
C PRO A 7 -0.59 -33.10 -18.28
N VAL A 8 0.68 -32.75 -18.41
CA VAL A 8 1.14 -31.35 -18.41
C VAL A 8 1.65 -31.03 -19.81
N PRO A 9 1.00 -30.10 -20.54
CA PRO A 9 1.40 -29.74 -21.89
C PRO A 9 2.73 -28.99 -21.91
N ARG A 10 3.43 -29.04 -23.05
CA ARG A 10 4.69 -28.32 -23.27
C ARG A 10 4.53 -26.81 -23.01
N SER A 11 3.46 -26.22 -23.51
CA SER A 11 3.17 -24.79 -23.38
C SER A 11 3.00 -24.32 -21.92
N GLU A 12 2.45 -25.15 -21.03
CA GLU A 12 2.36 -24.84 -19.59
C GLU A 12 3.75 -24.80 -18.94
N PHE A 13 4.61 -25.76 -19.29
CA PHE A 13 5.97 -25.78 -18.79
C PHE A 13 6.78 -24.58 -19.33
N GLU A 14 6.69 -24.29 -20.65
CA GLU A 14 7.36 -23.15 -21.28
C GLU A 14 6.93 -21.81 -20.65
N TYR A 15 5.64 -21.63 -20.43
CA TYR A 15 5.11 -20.43 -19.75
C TYR A 15 5.76 -20.26 -18.38
N SER A 16 5.74 -21.29 -17.54
CA SER A 16 6.31 -21.27 -16.21
C SER A 16 7.84 -21.08 -16.22
N TYR A 17 8.54 -21.79 -17.10
CA TYR A 17 9.97 -21.68 -17.28
C TYR A 17 10.39 -20.25 -17.68
N ASN A 18 9.78 -19.70 -18.71
CA ASN A 18 10.10 -18.39 -19.23
C ASN A 18 9.82 -17.28 -18.22
N LYS A 19 8.69 -17.35 -17.54
CA LYS A 19 8.32 -16.39 -16.49
C LYS A 19 9.35 -16.34 -15.35
N ASN A 20 9.90 -17.49 -14.96
CA ASN A 20 10.87 -17.60 -13.87
C ASN A 20 12.34 -17.39 -14.33
N ASN A 21 12.58 -17.19 -15.63
CA ASN A 21 13.89 -16.94 -16.19
C ASN A 21 13.96 -15.66 -17.05
N THR A 22 13.13 -14.67 -16.76
CA THR A 22 13.10 -13.37 -17.44
C THR A 22 14.42 -12.60 -17.25
N ASP A 23 14.61 -11.56 -18.03
CA ASP A 23 15.76 -10.66 -17.86
C ASP A 23 15.70 -9.99 -16.49
N GLY A 24 16.85 -10.00 -15.78
CA GLY A 24 16.96 -9.51 -14.40
C GLY A 24 16.92 -10.58 -13.32
N VAL A 25 16.53 -11.82 -13.62
CA VAL A 25 16.65 -12.94 -12.68
C VAL A 25 18.13 -13.31 -12.52
N ILE A 26 18.64 -13.23 -11.27
CA ILE A 26 20.06 -13.46 -10.96
C ILE A 26 20.43 -14.96 -11.07
N ASP A 27 19.53 -15.84 -10.63
CA ASP A 27 19.75 -17.30 -10.57
C ASP A 27 18.89 -18.03 -11.61
N LYS A 28 19.15 -17.72 -12.90
CA LYS A 28 18.49 -18.40 -14.03
C LYS A 28 18.81 -19.88 -14.03
N LYS A 29 17.78 -20.71 -14.20
CA LYS A 29 17.90 -22.18 -14.26
C LYS A 29 17.92 -22.65 -15.71
N THR A 30 18.70 -23.69 -15.99
CA THR A 30 18.55 -24.44 -17.24
C THR A 30 17.21 -25.18 -17.28
N VAL A 31 16.80 -25.65 -18.45
CA VAL A 31 15.58 -26.46 -18.59
C VAL A 31 15.67 -27.73 -17.74
N GLU A 32 16.84 -28.36 -17.69
CA GLU A 32 17.12 -29.58 -16.93
C GLU A 32 17.03 -29.35 -15.41
N GLU A 33 17.52 -28.21 -14.92
CA GLU A 33 17.42 -27.84 -13.50
C GLU A 33 15.98 -27.44 -13.12
N TYR A 34 15.29 -26.75 -14.03
CA TYR A 34 13.95 -26.27 -13.77
C TYR A 34 12.88 -27.38 -13.78
N VAL A 35 13.08 -28.44 -14.59
CA VAL A 35 12.11 -29.53 -14.67
C VAL A 35 11.87 -30.22 -13.33
N ASP A 36 12.90 -30.41 -12.53
CA ASP A 36 12.76 -31.00 -11.20
C ASP A 36 11.99 -30.10 -10.22
N LEU A 37 12.24 -28.79 -10.26
CA LEU A 37 11.50 -27.81 -9.48
C LEU A 37 10.01 -27.78 -9.90
N PHE A 38 9.76 -27.81 -11.19
CA PHE A 38 8.41 -27.80 -11.74
C PHE A 38 7.64 -29.09 -11.41
N VAL A 39 8.30 -30.25 -11.49
CA VAL A 39 7.72 -31.54 -11.07
C VAL A 39 7.37 -31.52 -9.59
N ASN A 40 8.26 -31.04 -8.72
CA ASN A 40 7.99 -30.94 -7.27
C ASN A 40 6.82 -30.00 -6.99
N TYR A 41 6.75 -28.88 -7.70
CA TYR A 41 5.60 -27.96 -7.64
C TYR A 41 4.29 -28.68 -7.99
N LYS A 42 4.23 -29.40 -9.11
CA LYS A 42 3.04 -30.14 -9.54
C LYS A 42 2.64 -31.27 -8.58
N LEU A 43 3.61 -31.97 -7.99
CA LEU A 43 3.36 -32.98 -6.97
C LEU A 43 2.71 -32.41 -5.72
N LYS A 44 3.18 -31.25 -5.26
CA LYS A 44 2.58 -30.55 -4.12
C LYS A 44 1.17 -30.06 -4.41
N VAL A 45 0.93 -29.52 -5.62
CA VAL A 45 -0.42 -29.15 -6.08
C VAL A 45 -1.36 -30.35 -6.08
N GLN A 46 -0.89 -31.52 -6.59
CA GLN A 46 -1.69 -32.74 -6.55
C GLN A 46 -2.03 -33.17 -5.12
N ALA A 47 -1.06 -33.11 -4.21
CA ALA A 47 -1.33 -33.40 -2.80
C ALA A 47 -2.37 -32.46 -2.17
N ALA A 48 -2.41 -31.20 -2.58
CA ALA A 48 -3.42 -30.25 -2.15
C ALA A 48 -4.81 -30.59 -2.69
N LEU A 49 -4.90 -31.02 -3.96
CA LEU A 49 -6.14 -31.50 -4.58
C LEU A 49 -6.66 -32.76 -3.90
N ASP A 50 -5.79 -33.73 -3.61
CA ASP A 50 -6.16 -34.95 -2.90
C ASP A 50 -6.61 -34.67 -1.45
N ALA A 51 -6.12 -33.57 -0.86
CA ALA A 51 -6.59 -33.07 0.43
C ALA A 51 -7.86 -32.21 0.34
N HIS A 52 -8.47 -32.08 -0.86
CA HIS A 52 -9.68 -31.31 -1.14
C HIS A 52 -9.59 -29.84 -0.71
N ILE A 53 -8.41 -29.24 -0.80
CA ILE A 53 -8.20 -27.82 -0.44
C ILE A 53 -8.95 -26.92 -1.42
N ASP A 54 -8.97 -27.27 -2.71
CA ASP A 54 -9.67 -26.58 -3.81
C ASP A 54 -11.18 -26.46 -3.60
N THR A 55 -11.77 -27.29 -2.77
CA THR A 55 -13.22 -27.28 -2.47
C THR A 55 -13.59 -26.50 -1.21
N THR A 56 -12.60 -26.04 -0.46
CA THR A 56 -12.86 -25.25 0.76
C THR A 56 -13.41 -23.85 0.43
N GLN A 57 -14.33 -23.37 1.24
CA GLN A 57 -14.92 -22.03 1.02
C GLN A 57 -13.86 -20.92 1.03
N ALA A 58 -12.86 -21.03 1.92
CA ALA A 58 -11.77 -20.06 2.00
C ALA A 58 -10.98 -20.00 0.68
N PHE A 59 -10.58 -21.18 0.16
CA PHE A 59 -9.88 -21.27 -1.12
C PHE A 59 -10.71 -20.69 -2.28
N LEU A 60 -11.99 -21.08 -2.37
CA LEU A 60 -12.87 -20.62 -3.45
C LEU A 60 -13.05 -19.10 -3.44
N GLN A 61 -13.19 -18.50 -2.25
CA GLN A 61 -13.31 -17.04 -2.10
C GLN A 61 -12.01 -16.33 -2.50
N GLU A 62 -10.88 -16.82 -2.02
CA GLU A 62 -9.57 -16.22 -2.31
C GLU A 62 -9.21 -16.34 -3.79
N PHE A 63 -9.41 -17.54 -4.38
CA PHE A 63 -9.17 -17.76 -5.80
C PHE A 63 -10.10 -16.88 -6.68
N ALA A 64 -11.39 -16.79 -6.34
CA ALA A 64 -12.32 -15.92 -7.05
C ALA A 64 -11.87 -14.46 -7.03
N GLN A 65 -11.34 -13.97 -5.90
CA GLN A 65 -10.83 -12.61 -5.80
C GLN A 65 -9.68 -12.34 -6.78
N TYR A 66 -8.69 -13.25 -6.88
CA TYR A 66 -7.57 -13.12 -7.81
C TYR A 66 -8.01 -13.24 -9.28
N ARG A 67 -8.84 -14.22 -9.59
CA ARG A 67 -9.43 -14.41 -10.91
C ARG A 67 -10.18 -13.15 -11.36
N ASP A 68 -11.05 -12.65 -10.51
CA ASP A 68 -11.93 -11.53 -10.82
C ASP A 68 -11.13 -10.23 -11.01
N GLN A 69 -10.02 -10.06 -10.31
CA GLN A 69 -9.11 -8.93 -10.52
C GLN A 69 -8.56 -8.89 -11.97
N GLN A 70 -8.33 -10.05 -12.59
CA GLN A 70 -7.88 -10.13 -13.98
C GLN A 70 -9.04 -9.94 -14.97
N VAL A 71 -10.23 -10.38 -14.60
CA VAL A 71 -11.40 -10.44 -15.50
C VAL A 71 -12.17 -9.11 -15.55
N ARG A 72 -12.35 -8.45 -14.40
CA ARG A 72 -13.15 -7.22 -14.28
C ARG A 72 -12.73 -6.11 -15.24
N PRO A 73 -11.43 -5.81 -15.45
CA PRO A 73 -11.03 -4.78 -16.41
C PRO A 73 -11.47 -5.05 -17.85
N THR A 74 -11.66 -6.32 -18.21
CA THR A 74 -12.05 -6.70 -19.58
C THR A 74 -13.50 -6.40 -19.95
N TYR A 75 -14.32 -5.99 -18.97
CA TYR A 75 -15.68 -5.51 -19.21
C TYR A 75 -15.72 -4.06 -19.70
N VAL A 76 -14.62 -3.31 -19.56
CA VAL A 76 -14.57 -1.89 -19.90
C VAL A 76 -13.64 -1.66 -21.08
N THR A 77 -14.18 -1.10 -22.14
CA THR A 77 -13.42 -0.71 -23.32
C THR A 77 -12.94 0.74 -23.21
N ASP A 78 -12.02 1.15 -24.06
CA ASP A 78 -11.61 2.56 -24.16
C ASP A 78 -12.78 3.44 -24.63
N GLU A 79 -13.69 2.90 -25.42
CA GLU A 79 -14.91 3.60 -25.85
C GLU A 79 -15.82 3.91 -24.65
N ASP A 80 -15.98 2.97 -23.72
CA ASP A 80 -16.74 3.23 -22.48
C ASP A 80 -16.12 4.41 -21.69
N MET A 81 -14.80 4.45 -21.61
CA MET A 81 -14.10 5.55 -20.92
C MET A 81 -14.24 6.88 -21.65
N LEU A 82 -14.23 6.87 -22.98
CA LEU A 82 -14.48 8.06 -23.79
C LEU A 82 -15.89 8.60 -23.60
N VAL A 83 -16.89 7.73 -23.53
CA VAL A 83 -18.27 8.13 -23.22
C VAL A 83 -18.35 8.84 -21.87
N GLU A 84 -17.72 8.30 -20.83
CA GLU A 84 -17.68 8.97 -19.51
C GLU A 84 -16.86 10.28 -19.56
N ALA A 85 -15.77 10.32 -20.33
CA ALA A 85 -14.98 11.52 -20.50
C ALA A 85 -15.78 12.65 -21.19
N HIS A 86 -16.56 12.31 -22.22
CA HIS A 86 -17.47 13.27 -22.84
C HIS A 86 -18.52 13.80 -21.87
N LYS A 87 -19.12 12.93 -21.03
CA LYS A 87 -20.07 13.39 -19.99
C LYS A 87 -19.45 14.44 -19.05
N VAL A 88 -18.22 14.18 -18.57
CA VAL A 88 -17.50 15.14 -17.70
C VAL A 88 -17.25 16.47 -18.42
N TYR A 89 -16.82 16.38 -19.68
CA TYR A 89 -16.60 17.57 -20.50
C TYR A 89 -17.88 18.38 -20.71
N ASP A 90 -18.98 17.71 -21.10
CA ASP A 90 -20.27 18.33 -21.38
C ASP A 90 -20.86 19.00 -20.12
N GLN A 91 -20.76 18.32 -18.97
CA GLN A 91 -21.15 18.90 -17.67
C GLN A 91 -20.33 20.15 -17.33
N THR A 92 -19.01 20.10 -17.60
CA THR A 92 -18.12 21.25 -17.39
C THR A 92 -18.50 22.40 -18.30
N LYS A 93 -18.74 22.11 -19.58
CA LYS A 93 -19.18 23.08 -20.59
C LYS A 93 -20.53 23.72 -20.23
N GLU A 94 -21.49 22.92 -19.77
CA GLU A 94 -22.78 23.39 -19.28
C GLU A 94 -22.63 24.31 -18.04
N SER A 95 -21.77 23.91 -17.11
CA SER A 95 -21.48 24.71 -15.89
C SER A 95 -20.85 26.05 -16.21
N ILE A 96 -19.92 26.10 -17.17
CA ILE A 96 -19.27 27.34 -17.63
C ILE A 96 -20.27 28.21 -18.40
N GLY A 97 -21.11 27.59 -19.19
CA GLY A 97 -22.14 28.29 -20.00
C GLY A 97 -21.57 29.02 -21.22
N PRO A 98 -22.44 29.71 -21.97
CA PRO A 98 -22.09 30.35 -23.25
C PRO A 98 -21.16 31.56 -23.08
N ASP A 99 -21.14 32.21 -21.90
CA ASP A 99 -20.30 33.36 -21.63
C ASP A 99 -18.81 33.03 -21.46
N GLY A 100 -18.49 31.73 -21.27
CA GLY A 100 -17.15 31.22 -21.08
C GLY A 100 -16.56 31.53 -19.70
N LEU A 101 -15.24 31.66 -19.64
CA LEU A 101 -14.47 32.01 -18.44
C LEU A 101 -13.88 33.41 -18.59
N VAL A 102 -13.81 34.13 -17.48
CA VAL A 102 -13.16 35.43 -17.38
C VAL A 102 -12.05 35.38 -16.32
N HIS A 103 -10.94 36.06 -16.63
CA HIS A 103 -9.85 36.32 -15.69
C HIS A 103 -9.85 37.78 -15.34
N ALA A 104 -10.07 38.09 -14.08
CA ALA A 104 -10.19 39.49 -13.65
C ALA A 104 -9.46 39.75 -12.32
N SER A 105 -9.08 41.01 -12.14
CA SER A 105 -8.67 41.53 -10.85
C SER A 105 -9.75 42.47 -10.33
N HIS A 106 -9.87 42.60 -9.01
CA HIS A 106 -10.79 43.56 -8.41
C HIS A 106 -10.19 44.30 -7.21
N ILE A 107 -10.75 45.46 -6.94
CA ILE A 107 -10.57 46.20 -5.69
C ILE A 107 -11.92 46.22 -4.98
N LEU A 108 -11.93 45.88 -3.70
CA LEU A 108 -13.09 45.91 -2.83
C LEU A 108 -12.91 46.99 -1.75
N VAL A 109 -13.91 47.86 -1.58
CA VAL A 109 -14.12 48.59 -0.35
C VAL A 109 -15.27 47.93 0.39
N LYS A 110 -14.93 47.20 1.44
CA LYS A 110 -15.89 46.37 2.19
C LYS A 110 -16.93 47.21 2.90
N MET A 111 -18.17 46.73 2.92
CA MET A 111 -19.26 47.23 3.73
C MET A 111 -19.94 46.12 4.50
N GLU A 112 -20.42 46.45 5.70
CA GLU A 112 -21.26 45.51 6.47
C GLU A 112 -22.71 45.58 5.92
N GLN A 113 -23.42 44.44 5.96
CA GLN A 113 -24.79 44.30 5.42
C GLN A 113 -25.81 45.28 6.06
N LYS A 114 -25.51 45.82 7.24
CA LYS A 114 -26.34 46.79 7.96
C LYS A 114 -25.65 48.13 8.14
N ALA A 115 -24.79 48.50 7.18
CA ALA A 115 -24.08 49.76 7.22
C ALA A 115 -25.07 50.97 7.25
N SER A 116 -24.73 51.96 8.03
CA SER A 116 -25.47 53.22 8.08
C SER A 116 -25.30 54.00 6.77
N LYS A 117 -26.22 54.94 6.48
CA LYS A 117 -26.12 55.81 5.30
C LYS A 117 -24.79 56.56 5.23
N ALA A 118 -24.24 56.96 6.38
CA ALA A 118 -22.97 57.67 6.45
C ALA A 118 -21.77 56.72 6.11
N GLU A 119 -21.86 55.46 6.48
CA GLU A 119 -20.82 54.46 6.13
C GLU A 119 -20.87 54.09 4.66
N ILE A 120 -22.06 53.95 4.10
CA ILE A 120 -22.25 53.71 2.65
C ILE A 120 -21.64 54.86 1.86
N GLU A 121 -21.94 56.11 2.25
CA GLU A 121 -21.43 57.30 1.57
C GLU A 121 -19.89 57.41 1.66
N ARG A 122 -19.32 57.10 2.82
CA ARG A 122 -17.83 57.06 2.98
C ARG A 122 -17.19 55.97 2.11
N ALA A 123 -17.79 54.79 2.06
CA ALA A 123 -17.28 53.69 1.23
C ALA A 123 -17.37 54.08 -0.26
N LYS A 124 -18.46 54.74 -0.66
CA LYS A 124 -18.61 55.22 -2.03
C LYS A 124 -17.57 56.30 -2.37
N GLN A 125 -17.37 57.30 -1.51
CA GLN A 125 -16.34 58.32 -1.72
C GLN A 125 -14.92 57.70 -1.81
N ARG A 126 -14.63 56.67 -0.98
CA ARG A 126 -13.36 55.95 -1.02
C ARG A 126 -13.16 55.22 -2.35
N ILE A 127 -14.17 54.48 -2.84
CA ILE A 127 -14.06 53.73 -4.10
C ILE A 127 -13.99 54.71 -5.30
N ASP A 128 -14.73 55.83 -5.27
CA ASP A 128 -14.68 56.84 -6.31
C ASP A 128 -13.29 57.50 -6.39
N SER A 129 -12.66 57.77 -5.24
CA SER A 129 -11.28 58.28 -5.18
C SER A 129 -10.28 57.27 -5.77
N ILE A 130 -10.43 55.97 -5.45
CA ILE A 130 -9.60 54.88 -6.01
C ILE A 130 -9.80 54.83 -7.53
N TYR A 131 -11.05 54.91 -8.00
CA TYR A 131 -11.36 54.90 -9.41
C TYR A 131 -10.72 56.10 -10.14
N GLY A 132 -10.78 57.32 -9.54
CA GLY A 132 -10.11 58.48 -10.06
C GLY A 132 -8.59 58.32 -10.20
N ALA A 133 -7.92 57.69 -9.21
CA ALA A 133 -6.50 57.41 -9.30
C ALA A 133 -6.17 56.42 -10.42
N LEU A 134 -7.01 55.40 -10.62
CA LEU A 134 -6.86 54.43 -11.71
C LEU A 134 -7.04 55.10 -13.08
N GLN A 135 -8.02 56.00 -13.20
CA GLN A 135 -8.22 56.78 -14.44
C GLN A 135 -7.05 57.73 -14.72
N ALA A 136 -6.36 58.17 -13.68
CA ALA A 136 -5.17 59.00 -13.81
C ALA A 136 -3.90 58.21 -14.12
N GLY A 137 -4.01 56.87 -14.29
CA GLY A 137 -2.90 56.01 -14.74
C GLY A 137 -2.18 55.25 -13.61
N ALA A 138 -2.76 55.21 -12.39
CA ALA A 138 -2.19 54.34 -11.33
C ALA A 138 -2.27 52.88 -11.72
N ASP A 139 -1.23 52.09 -11.37
CA ASP A 139 -1.21 50.66 -11.59
C ASP A 139 -2.28 49.96 -10.72
N PHE A 140 -3.14 49.19 -11.36
CA PHE A 140 -4.26 48.51 -10.70
C PHE A 140 -3.80 47.53 -9.61
N ALA A 141 -2.78 46.73 -9.90
CA ALA A 141 -2.33 45.70 -8.98
C ALA A 141 -1.64 46.30 -7.75
N GLU A 142 -0.81 47.33 -7.94
CA GLU A 142 -0.17 48.03 -6.84
C GLU A 142 -1.18 48.80 -5.98
N LEU A 143 -2.16 49.44 -6.61
CA LEU A 143 -3.20 50.09 -5.86
C LEU A 143 -4.10 49.11 -5.09
N ALA A 144 -4.45 47.97 -5.71
CA ALA A 144 -5.18 46.89 -5.05
C ALA A 144 -4.44 46.35 -3.81
N LYS A 145 -3.13 46.20 -3.89
CA LYS A 145 -2.29 45.78 -2.74
C LYS A 145 -2.34 46.79 -1.59
N GLN A 146 -2.47 48.03 -1.89
CA GLN A 146 -2.50 49.11 -0.88
C GLN A 146 -3.87 49.28 -0.23
N VAL A 147 -4.93 49.37 -1.05
CA VAL A 147 -6.24 49.90 -0.62
C VAL A 147 -7.37 48.88 -0.60
N SER A 148 -7.24 47.72 -1.24
CA SER A 148 -8.32 46.72 -1.28
C SER A 148 -8.55 46.05 0.07
N ASP A 149 -9.82 45.86 0.43
CA ASP A 149 -10.22 45.15 1.64
C ASP A 149 -10.46 43.62 1.38
N CYS A 150 -10.19 43.14 0.16
CA CYS A 150 -10.34 41.73 -0.22
C CYS A 150 -9.07 40.90 0.07
N HIS A 151 -9.27 39.58 0.30
CA HIS A 151 -8.15 38.64 0.47
C HIS A 151 -7.23 38.55 -0.77
N SER A 152 -7.75 38.84 -1.97
CA SER A 152 -6.96 38.90 -3.20
C SER A 152 -5.97 40.07 -3.23
N LYS A 153 -6.03 40.99 -2.27
CA LYS A 153 -5.13 42.15 -2.09
C LYS A 153 -3.65 41.78 -2.26
N SER A 154 -3.20 40.71 -1.61
CA SER A 154 -1.79 40.29 -1.67
C SER A 154 -1.33 39.90 -3.08
N ARG A 155 -2.27 39.57 -3.96
CA ARG A 155 -2.04 39.21 -5.37
C ARG A 155 -2.43 40.35 -6.33
N GLY A 156 -2.49 41.57 -5.85
CA GLY A 156 -2.91 42.73 -6.68
C GLY A 156 -4.37 42.64 -7.13
N GLY A 157 -5.23 42.05 -6.31
CA GLY A 157 -6.64 41.89 -6.59
C GLY A 157 -7.00 40.71 -7.50
N ASP A 158 -6.01 39.91 -7.94
CA ASP A 158 -6.21 38.82 -8.88
C ASP A 158 -7.12 37.70 -8.31
N LEU A 159 -8.21 37.41 -9.04
CA LEU A 159 -9.18 36.38 -8.72
C LEU A 159 -8.94 35.05 -9.47
N GLY A 160 -8.06 35.07 -10.48
CA GLY A 160 -7.90 33.96 -11.41
C GLY A 160 -9.09 33.82 -12.37
N TRP A 161 -9.23 32.65 -12.98
CA TRP A 161 -10.32 32.32 -13.89
C TRP A 161 -11.58 31.92 -13.13
N PHE A 162 -12.73 32.47 -13.54
CA PHE A 162 -14.03 32.08 -13.01
C PHE A 162 -15.11 32.14 -14.09
N GLY A 163 -16.15 31.30 -13.92
CA GLY A 163 -17.35 31.29 -14.76
C GLY A 163 -18.55 31.92 -14.05
N ARG A 164 -19.72 31.89 -14.72
CA ARG A 164 -20.99 32.26 -14.10
C ARG A 164 -21.30 31.35 -12.89
N ARG A 165 -22.08 31.85 -11.95
CA ARG A 165 -22.53 31.19 -10.72
C ARG A 165 -21.43 30.95 -9.67
N GLN A 166 -20.27 31.55 -9.83
CA GLN A 166 -19.15 31.46 -8.87
C GLN A 166 -19.01 32.70 -8.00
N MET A 167 -19.63 33.84 -8.43
CA MET A 167 -19.62 35.08 -7.70
C MET A 167 -21.06 35.59 -7.49
N VAL A 168 -21.24 36.65 -6.72
CA VAL A 168 -22.55 37.26 -6.59
C VAL A 168 -22.99 37.92 -7.89
N LYS A 169 -24.29 37.95 -8.10
CA LYS A 169 -24.90 38.37 -9.37
C LYS A 169 -24.39 39.71 -9.87
N GLU A 170 -24.34 40.70 -8.99
CA GLU A 170 -23.91 42.07 -9.32
C GLU A 170 -22.46 42.11 -9.82
N PHE A 171 -21.60 41.28 -9.20
CA PHE A 171 -20.20 41.14 -9.59
C PHE A 171 -20.07 40.45 -10.95
N GLU A 172 -20.80 39.37 -11.15
CA GLU A 172 -20.80 38.63 -12.42
C GLU A 172 -21.32 39.52 -13.57
N ASP A 173 -22.43 40.22 -13.36
CA ASP A 173 -23.01 41.06 -14.38
C ASP A 173 -22.03 42.18 -14.79
N ALA A 174 -21.33 42.78 -13.83
CA ALA A 174 -20.30 43.77 -14.12
C ALA A 174 -19.07 43.14 -14.82
N ALA A 175 -18.57 41.97 -14.34
CA ALA A 175 -17.40 41.34 -14.92
C ALA A 175 -17.66 40.86 -16.36
N PHE A 176 -18.77 40.15 -16.59
CA PHE A 176 -19.08 39.60 -17.91
C PHE A 176 -19.49 40.63 -18.96
N ALA A 177 -19.84 41.86 -18.54
CA ALA A 177 -20.07 42.99 -19.46
C ALA A 177 -18.76 43.60 -20.00
N LEU A 178 -17.60 43.35 -19.36
CA LEU A 178 -16.32 43.97 -19.75
C LEU A 178 -15.62 43.17 -20.85
N GLN A 179 -14.94 43.87 -21.73
CA GLN A 179 -13.95 43.28 -22.65
C GLN A 179 -12.57 43.21 -21.99
N ALA A 180 -11.68 42.37 -22.53
CA ALA A 180 -10.33 42.29 -22.05
C ALA A 180 -9.62 43.66 -22.08
N GLY A 181 -8.93 44.01 -21.00
CA GLY A 181 -8.31 45.32 -20.79
C GLY A 181 -9.24 46.41 -20.27
N GLN A 182 -10.55 46.17 -20.21
CA GLN A 182 -11.49 47.16 -19.71
C GLN A 182 -11.63 47.13 -18.18
N MET A 183 -11.88 48.27 -17.60
CA MET A 183 -12.16 48.49 -16.18
C MET A 183 -13.61 48.88 -15.99
N SER A 184 -14.27 48.30 -14.96
CA SER A 184 -15.64 48.74 -14.60
C SER A 184 -15.64 50.10 -13.96
N LYS A 185 -16.79 50.78 -14.03
CA LYS A 185 -17.08 51.83 -13.06
C LYS A 185 -17.27 51.21 -11.67
N PRO A 186 -17.13 52.02 -10.59
CA PRO A 186 -17.54 51.55 -9.27
C PRO A 186 -18.99 51.07 -9.25
N PHE A 187 -19.22 49.90 -8.66
CA PHE A 187 -20.55 49.31 -8.48
C PHE A 187 -20.68 48.64 -7.12
N GLU A 188 -21.91 48.54 -6.65
CA GLU A 188 -22.23 47.97 -5.34
C GLU A 188 -22.60 46.49 -5.41
N SER A 189 -22.23 45.74 -4.40
CA SER A 189 -22.67 44.35 -4.14
C SER A 189 -23.00 44.19 -2.66
N PRO A 190 -23.56 43.04 -2.23
CA PRO A 190 -23.75 42.76 -0.81
C PRO A 190 -22.48 42.77 0.05
N PHE A 191 -21.30 42.78 -0.54
CA PHE A 191 -19.99 42.81 0.14
C PHE A 191 -19.37 44.20 0.20
N GLY A 192 -19.89 45.16 -0.54
CA GLY A 192 -19.37 46.51 -0.62
C GLY A 192 -19.23 47.01 -2.05
N TRP A 193 -18.39 48.04 -2.22
CA TRP A 193 -18.13 48.67 -3.51
C TRP A 193 -16.94 48.03 -4.21
N HIS A 194 -17.07 47.76 -5.52
CA HIS A 194 -16.07 47.09 -6.35
C HIS A 194 -15.65 47.93 -7.56
N ILE A 195 -14.41 47.72 -7.98
CA ILE A 195 -13.90 48.04 -9.31
C ILE A 195 -13.28 46.76 -9.86
N ILE A 196 -13.61 46.37 -11.08
CA ILE A 196 -13.07 45.20 -11.77
C ILE A 196 -12.17 45.65 -12.93
N LEU A 197 -11.01 45.04 -13.07
CA LEU A 197 -10.19 45.09 -14.28
C LEU A 197 -10.26 43.70 -14.96
N MET A 198 -10.86 43.66 -16.13
CA MET A 198 -10.89 42.43 -16.96
C MET A 198 -9.53 42.26 -17.60
N LYS A 199 -8.89 41.10 -17.32
CA LYS A 199 -7.60 40.72 -17.91
C LYS A 199 -7.79 39.98 -19.20
N GLU A 200 -8.50 38.86 -19.14
CA GLU A 200 -8.66 37.96 -20.26
C GLU A 200 -10.04 37.29 -20.24
N ARG A 201 -10.45 36.82 -21.42
CA ARG A 201 -11.66 36.02 -21.60
C ARG A 201 -11.33 34.83 -22.48
N LYS A 202 -11.91 33.66 -22.17
CA LYS A 202 -11.78 32.48 -23.01
C LYS A 202 -13.03 31.63 -22.99
N GLN A 203 -13.22 30.88 -24.05
CA GLN A 203 -14.16 29.76 -24.07
C GLN A 203 -13.47 28.52 -23.54
N LEU A 204 -14.25 27.49 -23.16
CA LEU A 204 -13.70 26.18 -22.86
C LEU A 204 -13.09 25.63 -24.15
N GLU A 205 -11.85 25.21 -24.07
CA GLU A 205 -11.15 24.59 -25.21
C GLU A 205 -11.88 23.29 -25.64
N PRO A 206 -11.73 22.86 -26.91
CA PRO A 206 -12.36 21.65 -27.40
C PRO A 206 -12.03 20.40 -26.54
N PHE A 207 -12.90 19.38 -26.59
CA PHE A 207 -12.73 18.13 -25.84
C PHE A 207 -11.33 17.52 -25.98
N ASP A 208 -10.79 17.49 -27.20
CA ASP A 208 -9.49 16.87 -27.46
C ASP A 208 -8.34 17.53 -26.68
N PHE A 209 -8.44 18.80 -26.34
CA PHE A 209 -7.47 19.49 -25.49
C PHE A 209 -7.50 18.96 -24.05
N HIS A 210 -8.67 18.60 -23.55
CA HIS A 210 -8.89 18.16 -22.17
C HIS A 210 -8.91 16.65 -22.00
N LYS A 211 -9.04 15.89 -23.09
CA LYS A 211 -9.28 14.44 -23.13
C LYS A 211 -8.33 13.67 -22.21
N GLU A 212 -7.02 13.86 -22.34
CA GLU A 212 -6.04 13.11 -21.53
C GLU A 212 -6.16 13.42 -20.03
N ASN A 213 -6.40 14.68 -19.68
CA ASN A 213 -6.54 15.08 -18.28
C ASN A 213 -7.84 14.52 -17.68
N ILE A 214 -8.93 14.52 -18.46
CA ILE A 214 -10.21 13.96 -18.03
C ILE A 214 -10.08 12.44 -17.87
N LEU A 215 -9.44 11.72 -18.81
CA LEU A 215 -9.22 10.30 -18.69
C LEU A 215 -8.37 9.95 -17.46
N LYS A 216 -7.28 10.68 -17.18
CA LYS A 216 -6.50 10.51 -15.96
C LYS A 216 -7.33 10.76 -14.70
N PHE A 217 -8.18 11.78 -14.70
CA PHE A 217 -9.09 12.05 -13.59
C PHE A 217 -10.08 10.90 -13.36
N LEU A 218 -10.64 10.33 -14.44
CA LEU A 218 -11.56 9.18 -14.36
C LEU A 218 -10.84 7.92 -13.83
N GLU A 219 -9.60 7.67 -14.26
CA GLU A 219 -8.79 6.55 -13.73
C GLU A 219 -8.50 6.72 -12.25
N GLN A 220 -8.10 7.91 -11.80
CA GLN A 220 -7.88 8.19 -10.38
C GLN A 220 -9.13 8.01 -9.50
N ARG A 221 -10.31 8.13 -10.10
CA ARG A 221 -11.60 7.92 -9.45
C ARG A 221 -12.15 6.51 -9.58
N ASP A 222 -11.35 5.59 -10.12
CA ASP A 222 -11.74 4.18 -10.33
C ASP A 222 -13.07 4.03 -11.11
N VAL A 223 -13.25 4.87 -12.12
CA VAL A 223 -14.49 4.87 -12.91
C VAL A 223 -14.63 3.58 -13.71
N ARG A 224 -13.53 2.93 -14.10
CA ARG A 224 -13.55 1.60 -14.74
C ARG A 224 -14.32 0.60 -13.90
N ASN A 225 -14.04 0.52 -12.61
CA ASN A 225 -14.77 -0.39 -11.71
C ASN A 225 -16.25 -0.04 -11.62
N SER A 226 -16.60 1.23 -11.57
CA SER A 226 -18.01 1.67 -11.59
C SER A 226 -18.74 1.29 -12.87
N ILE A 227 -18.07 1.35 -14.04
CA ILE A 227 -18.63 0.88 -15.32
C ILE A 227 -18.80 -0.63 -15.29
N THR A 228 -17.81 -1.37 -14.80
CA THR A 228 -17.88 -2.84 -14.65
C THR A 228 -19.10 -3.24 -13.82
N GLU A 229 -19.29 -2.61 -12.65
CA GLU A 229 -20.44 -2.89 -11.79
C GLU A 229 -21.77 -2.64 -12.50
N ARG A 230 -21.91 -1.49 -13.17
CA ARG A 230 -23.13 -1.19 -13.92
C ARG A 230 -23.40 -2.21 -15.04
N LYS A 231 -22.36 -2.64 -15.76
CA LYS A 231 -22.50 -3.66 -16.82
C LYS A 231 -22.89 -5.01 -16.25
N LEU A 232 -22.26 -5.45 -15.16
CA LEU A 232 -22.62 -6.70 -14.49
C LEU A 232 -24.06 -6.66 -13.96
N ASP A 233 -24.47 -5.56 -13.30
CA ASP A 233 -25.84 -5.37 -12.83
C ASP A 233 -26.85 -5.43 -13.97
N ALA A 234 -26.55 -4.81 -15.11
CA ALA A 234 -27.39 -4.85 -16.29
C ALA A 234 -27.52 -6.28 -16.85
N MET A 235 -26.41 -7.06 -16.88
CA MET A 235 -26.42 -8.44 -17.34
C MET A 235 -27.22 -9.36 -16.41
N VAL A 236 -27.04 -9.21 -15.09
CA VAL A 236 -27.84 -9.95 -14.08
C VAL A 236 -29.34 -9.65 -14.26
N LYS A 237 -29.70 -8.37 -14.42
CA LYS A 237 -31.08 -7.94 -14.65
C LYS A 237 -31.63 -8.51 -15.97
N ALA A 238 -30.86 -8.49 -17.04
CA ALA A 238 -31.26 -9.04 -18.34
C ALA A 238 -31.49 -10.56 -18.29
N SER A 239 -30.77 -11.26 -17.40
CA SER A 239 -30.97 -12.70 -17.18
C SER A 239 -32.21 -13.02 -16.33
N ASN A 240 -32.97 -12.01 -15.88
CA ASN A 240 -34.03 -12.14 -14.88
C ASN A 240 -33.56 -12.82 -13.57
N GLY A 241 -32.32 -12.53 -13.13
CA GLY A 241 -31.71 -13.08 -11.93
C GLY A 241 -31.31 -14.56 -12.02
N LYS A 242 -31.29 -15.14 -13.22
CA LYS A 242 -30.85 -16.54 -13.42
C LYS A 242 -29.34 -16.72 -13.29
N VAL A 243 -28.57 -15.65 -13.44
CA VAL A 243 -27.10 -15.64 -13.38
C VAL A 243 -26.68 -14.60 -12.34
N THR A 244 -25.71 -14.96 -11.50
CA THR A 244 -25.10 -14.02 -10.52
C THR A 244 -23.89 -13.29 -11.14
N LYS A 245 -23.41 -12.24 -10.47
CA LYS A 245 -22.18 -11.54 -10.89
C LYS A 245 -20.98 -12.49 -10.89
N GLU A 246 -20.86 -13.32 -9.86
CA GLU A 246 -19.79 -14.31 -9.72
C GLU A 246 -19.79 -15.28 -10.90
N GLN A 247 -20.95 -15.78 -11.29
CA GLN A 247 -21.08 -16.67 -12.45
C GLN A 247 -20.73 -15.96 -13.77
N LEU A 248 -21.06 -14.68 -13.92
CA LEU A 248 -20.67 -13.91 -15.10
C LEU A 248 -19.15 -13.72 -15.18
N LEU A 249 -18.50 -13.42 -14.04
CA LEU A 249 -17.04 -13.28 -13.95
C LEU A 249 -16.34 -14.62 -14.23
N GLU A 250 -16.86 -15.73 -13.69
CA GLU A 250 -16.36 -17.07 -13.95
C GLU A 250 -16.47 -17.45 -15.44
N GLN A 251 -17.64 -17.30 -16.04
CA GLN A 251 -17.85 -17.55 -17.48
C GLN A 251 -16.93 -16.70 -18.37
N ARG A 252 -16.69 -15.45 -17.96
CA ARG A 252 -15.76 -14.57 -18.67
C ARG A 252 -14.34 -15.07 -18.55
N ALA A 253 -13.90 -15.49 -17.34
CA ALA A 253 -12.59 -16.08 -17.11
C ALA A 253 -12.38 -17.33 -17.97
N ASP A 254 -13.35 -18.22 -18.02
CA ASP A 254 -13.32 -19.44 -18.83
C ASP A 254 -13.20 -19.12 -20.33
N SER A 255 -13.97 -18.15 -20.80
CA SER A 255 -13.92 -17.68 -22.18
C SER A 255 -12.54 -17.10 -22.54
N MET A 256 -11.95 -16.31 -21.63
CA MET A 256 -10.62 -15.74 -21.82
C MET A 256 -9.54 -16.84 -21.81
N ALA A 257 -9.60 -17.76 -20.87
CA ALA A 257 -8.67 -18.89 -20.78
C ALA A 257 -8.78 -19.85 -21.99
N ALA A 258 -9.95 -19.95 -22.63
CA ALA A 258 -10.14 -20.73 -23.83
C ALA A 258 -9.48 -20.09 -25.07
N SER A 259 -9.53 -18.77 -25.18
CA SER A 259 -9.05 -18.01 -26.34
C SER A 259 -7.60 -17.51 -26.20
N ASP A 260 -7.11 -17.32 -24.97
CA ASP A 260 -5.80 -16.76 -24.67
C ASP A 260 -4.99 -17.73 -23.78
N PRO A 261 -3.93 -18.36 -24.32
CA PRO A 261 -3.06 -19.26 -23.56
C PRO A 261 -2.34 -18.57 -22.38
N GLU A 262 -1.97 -17.30 -22.51
CA GLU A 262 -1.28 -16.58 -21.42
C GLU A 262 -2.25 -16.37 -20.25
N MET A 263 -3.46 -15.92 -20.53
CA MET A 263 -4.50 -15.78 -19.50
C MET A 263 -4.85 -17.12 -18.86
N ARG A 264 -4.92 -18.20 -19.64
CA ARG A 264 -5.15 -19.55 -19.13
C ARG A 264 -4.11 -19.94 -18.11
N TYR A 265 -2.83 -19.76 -18.44
CA TYR A 265 -1.75 -20.15 -17.54
C TYR A 265 -1.60 -19.20 -16.36
N LEU A 266 -1.93 -17.93 -16.52
CA LEU A 266 -1.97 -16.98 -15.43
C LEU A 266 -3.03 -17.37 -14.38
N ILE A 267 -4.26 -17.64 -14.80
CA ILE A 267 -5.36 -18.08 -13.91
C ILE A 267 -4.99 -19.41 -13.23
N LYS A 268 -4.43 -20.36 -14.00
CA LYS A 268 -3.98 -21.65 -13.47
C LYS A 268 -2.86 -21.48 -12.45
N GLU A 269 -1.92 -20.60 -12.68
CA GLU A 269 -0.82 -20.31 -11.76
C GLU A 269 -1.31 -19.75 -10.43
N TYR A 270 -2.30 -18.85 -10.45
CA TYR A 270 -2.94 -18.37 -9.21
C TYR A 270 -3.63 -19.53 -8.47
N HIS A 271 -4.42 -20.33 -9.16
CA HIS A 271 -5.08 -21.49 -8.58
C HIS A 271 -4.07 -22.46 -7.93
N ASP A 272 -3.09 -22.92 -8.71
CA ASP A 272 -2.09 -23.87 -8.27
C ASP A 272 -1.17 -23.25 -7.17
N GLY A 273 -0.89 -21.95 -7.25
CA GLY A 273 -0.11 -21.21 -6.26
C GLY A 273 -0.78 -21.12 -4.88
N LEU A 274 -2.09 -20.88 -4.86
CA LEU A 274 -2.87 -20.92 -3.62
C LEU A 274 -2.91 -22.32 -3.00
N LEU A 275 -3.07 -23.36 -3.82
CA LEU A 275 -3.01 -24.74 -3.37
C LEU A 275 -1.65 -25.08 -2.76
N LEU A 276 -0.58 -24.69 -3.46
CA LEU A 276 0.79 -24.88 -2.99
C LEU A 276 1.04 -24.17 -1.65
N TYR A 277 0.61 -22.91 -1.55
CA TYR A 277 0.75 -22.14 -0.32
C TYR A 277 0.04 -22.83 0.86
N GLU A 278 -1.24 -23.17 0.68
CA GLU A 278 -2.06 -23.71 1.75
C GLU A 278 -1.56 -25.08 2.22
N ILE A 279 -1.21 -25.96 1.31
CA ILE A 279 -0.69 -27.31 1.69
C ILE A 279 0.68 -27.23 2.35
N SER A 280 1.56 -26.33 1.84
CA SER A 280 2.88 -26.12 2.42
C SER A 280 2.78 -25.50 3.82
N ASN A 281 1.86 -24.55 4.00
CA ASN A 281 1.61 -23.95 5.31
C ASN A 281 1.15 -24.99 6.34
N ARG A 282 0.18 -25.83 5.96
CA ARG A 282 -0.36 -26.87 6.86
C ARG A 282 0.66 -27.94 7.22
N LEU A 283 1.43 -28.42 6.25
CA LEU A 283 2.31 -29.56 6.45
C LEU A 283 3.71 -29.20 6.91
N ILE A 284 4.21 -28.03 6.55
CA ILE A 284 5.60 -27.63 6.75
C ILE A 284 5.72 -26.40 7.65
N TRP A 285 5.24 -25.23 7.20
CA TRP A 285 5.60 -23.96 7.81
C TRP A 285 5.00 -23.78 9.21
N ASP A 286 3.69 -23.97 9.33
CA ASP A 286 3.00 -23.86 10.61
C ASP A 286 3.47 -24.95 11.58
N LYS A 287 3.67 -26.17 11.09
CA LYS A 287 4.17 -27.28 11.89
C LYS A 287 5.58 -27.00 12.43
N ALA A 288 6.50 -26.60 11.54
CA ALA A 288 7.87 -26.27 11.95
C ALA A 288 7.93 -25.05 12.89
N ALA A 289 7.07 -24.03 12.67
CA ALA A 289 7.07 -22.82 13.49
C ALA A 289 6.48 -23.03 14.90
N LYS A 290 5.53 -23.98 15.08
CA LYS A 290 4.74 -24.15 16.30
C LYS A 290 5.09 -25.38 17.11
N ASP A 291 5.77 -26.38 16.51
CA ASP A 291 6.13 -27.62 17.20
C ASP A 291 7.43 -27.46 17.99
N GLU A 292 7.31 -26.92 19.20
CA GLU A 292 8.43 -26.71 20.14
C GLU A 292 9.21 -27.99 20.43
N GLN A 293 8.54 -29.14 20.44
CA GLN A 293 9.18 -30.42 20.70
C GLN A 293 10.03 -30.85 19.50
N ALA A 294 9.51 -30.71 18.28
CA ALA A 294 10.26 -31.00 17.06
C ALA A 294 11.47 -30.07 16.92
N LEU A 295 11.32 -28.77 17.20
CA LEU A 295 12.42 -27.81 17.20
C LEU A 295 13.53 -28.18 18.19
N ALA A 296 13.16 -28.53 19.43
CA ALA A 296 14.13 -28.95 20.44
C ALA A 296 14.87 -30.24 20.05
N GLN A 297 14.15 -31.23 19.49
CA GLN A 297 14.74 -32.48 19.02
C GLN A 297 15.67 -32.24 17.82
N TYR A 298 15.23 -31.44 16.85
CA TYR A 298 16.01 -31.10 15.66
C TYR A 298 17.32 -30.38 16.05
N PHE A 299 17.23 -29.38 16.92
CA PHE A 299 18.38 -28.68 17.43
C PHE A 299 19.35 -29.65 18.14
N LYS A 300 18.84 -30.53 19.03
CA LYS A 300 19.65 -31.51 19.76
C LYS A 300 20.42 -32.43 18.81
N LYS A 301 19.73 -32.94 17.75
CA LYS A 301 20.33 -33.80 16.73
C LYS A 301 21.40 -33.06 15.91
N ASN A 302 21.17 -31.79 15.59
CA ASN A 302 22.00 -30.97 14.70
C ASN A 302 22.83 -29.91 15.43
N LYS A 303 23.02 -30.05 16.74
CA LYS A 303 23.64 -29.02 17.62
C LYS A 303 25.00 -28.49 17.12
N LYS A 304 25.77 -29.34 16.42
CA LYS A 304 27.09 -28.96 15.88
C LYS A 304 27.00 -27.98 14.72
N LYS A 305 25.87 -27.89 14.04
CA LYS A 305 25.61 -26.94 12.93
C LYS A 305 25.48 -25.53 13.43
N TYR A 306 24.98 -25.34 14.67
CA TYR A 306 24.68 -24.02 15.22
C TYR A 306 25.86 -23.49 16.02
N GLN A 307 26.57 -22.55 15.44
CA GLN A 307 27.74 -21.90 16.04
C GLN A 307 27.57 -20.38 15.92
N TRP A 308 28.23 -19.64 16.79
CA TRP A 308 28.37 -18.19 16.68
C TRP A 308 29.84 -17.83 16.48
N ASP A 309 30.10 -16.79 15.74
CA ASP A 309 31.45 -16.27 15.52
C ASP A 309 32.03 -15.67 16.80
N GLU A 310 31.17 -15.16 17.68
CA GLU A 310 31.54 -14.57 18.98
C GLU A 310 30.54 -14.96 20.08
N PRO A 311 31.01 -14.98 21.36
CA PRO A 311 30.11 -15.25 22.49
C PRO A 311 28.96 -14.28 22.60
N ARG A 312 27.81 -14.75 23.11
CA ARG A 312 26.63 -13.92 23.37
C ARG A 312 26.22 -13.98 24.83
N PHE A 313 25.73 -12.85 25.34
CA PHE A 313 25.20 -12.79 26.70
C PHE A 313 23.68 -13.04 26.66
N LYS A 314 23.26 -14.16 27.25
CA LYS A 314 21.83 -14.47 27.46
C LYS A 314 21.42 -13.99 28.82
N GLY A 315 20.66 -12.90 28.89
CA GLY A 315 20.33 -12.25 30.14
C GLY A 315 19.48 -11.01 30.01
N MET A 316 19.63 -10.12 30.95
CA MET A 316 18.98 -8.81 30.95
C MET A 316 19.93 -7.72 31.41
N ALA A 317 19.82 -6.55 30.78
CA ALA A 317 20.28 -5.27 31.29
C ALA A 317 19.08 -4.57 31.96
N TYR A 318 19.27 -4.01 33.14
CA TYR A 318 18.18 -3.37 33.83
C TYR A 318 18.65 -2.16 34.69
N HIS A 319 17.72 -1.24 34.85
CA HIS A 319 17.91 -0.01 35.60
C HIS A 319 16.87 0.05 36.71
N VAL A 320 17.28 0.40 37.92
CA VAL A 320 16.41 0.44 39.10
C VAL A 320 16.49 1.78 39.82
N LYS A 321 15.43 2.11 40.57
CA LYS A 321 15.38 3.31 41.40
C LYS A 321 16.05 3.12 42.75
N ASP A 322 15.99 1.91 43.30
CA ASP A 322 16.48 1.56 44.63
C ASP A 322 17.47 0.41 44.55
N GLN A 323 18.58 0.51 45.35
CA GLN A 323 19.61 -0.50 45.43
C GLN A 323 19.09 -1.88 45.88
N ALA A 324 18.01 -1.90 46.70
CA ALA A 324 17.41 -3.13 47.15
C ALA A 324 16.77 -3.93 45.96
N ASP A 325 16.31 -3.25 44.92
CA ASP A 325 15.71 -3.88 43.76
C ASP A 325 16.72 -4.66 42.90
N VAL A 326 18.00 -4.32 42.94
CA VAL A 326 19.04 -5.06 42.21
C VAL A 326 19.03 -6.56 42.60
N LYS A 327 19.04 -6.85 43.92
CA LYS A 327 19.01 -8.24 44.39
C LYS A 327 17.60 -8.86 44.27
N ALA A 328 16.53 -8.05 44.43
CA ALA A 328 15.17 -8.51 44.34
C ALA A 328 14.83 -8.98 42.90
N VAL A 329 15.28 -8.25 41.88
CA VAL A 329 15.11 -8.61 40.44
C VAL A 329 15.75 -9.97 40.16
N VAL A 330 17.00 -10.19 40.57
CA VAL A 330 17.69 -11.47 40.40
C VAL A 330 16.96 -12.61 41.12
N LYS A 331 16.50 -12.37 42.37
CA LYS A 331 15.75 -13.37 43.15
C LYS A 331 14.44 -13.76 42.46
N CYS A 332 13.75 -12.79 41.84
CA CYS A 332 12.50 -13.01 41.11
C CYS A 332 12.68 -14.01 39.97
N VAL A 333 13.74 -13.89 39.17
CA VAL A 333 13.93 -14.67 37.96
C VAL A 333 14.75 -15.95 38.12
N LYS A 334 15.47 -16.12 39.24
CA LYS A 334 16.49 -17.18 39.47
C LYS A 334 15.99 -18.60 39.20
N LYS A 335 14.71 -18.88 39.45
CA LYS A 335 14.11 -20.22 39.31
C LYS A 335 13.21 -20.36 38.06
N LEU A 336 13.09 -19.30 37.29
CA LEU A 336 12.19 -19.25 36.12
C LEU A 336 12.96 -19.60 34.84
N LYS A 337 12.23 -20.09 33.85
CA LYS A 337 12.75 -20.16 32.49
C LYS A 337 13.02 -18.76 31.96
N PHE A 338 13.97 -18.60 31.07
CA PHE A 338 14.33 -17.30 30.50
C PHE A 338 13.14 -16.59 29.87
N ASP A 339 12.25 -17.31 29.21
CA ASP A 339 11.09 -16.73 28.55
C ASP A 339 10.08 -16.11 29.52
N ASP A 340 9.95 -16.66 30.72
CA ASP A 340 9.01 -16.19 31.75
C ASP A 340 9.51 -14.94 32.51
N TRP A 341 10.77 -14.51 32.32
CA TRP A 341 11.36 -13.43 33.08
C TRP A 341 10.61 -12.11 32.91
N ASN A 342 10.24 -11.75 31.66
CA ASN A 342 9.55 -10.48 31.39
C ASN A 342 8.24 -10.34 32.15
N GLU A 343 7.42 -11.38 32.14
CA GLU A 343 6.13 -11.36 32.82
C GLU A 343 6.27 -11.33 34.34
N ALA A 344 7.19 -12.12 34.88
CA ALA A 344 7.48 -12.14 36.31
C ALA A 344 8.00 -10.78 36.80
N LEU A 345 8.88 -10.14 36.04
CA LEU A 345 9.41 -8.82 36.36
C LEU A 345 8.36 -7.72 36.23
N ARG A 346 7.53 -7.78 35.18
CA ARG A 346 6.44 -6.85 34.96
C ARG A 346 5.43 -6.88 36.11
N THR A 347 5.00 -8.06 36.51
CA THR A 347 3.99 -8.22 37.56
C THR A 347 4.52 -7.95 38.97
N THR A 348 5.82 -8.19 39.21
CA THR A 348 6.42 -8.00 40.55
C THR A 348 6.86 -6.56 40.79
N PHE A 349 7.42 -5.89 39.78
CA PHE A 349 8.07 -4.58 39.96
C PHE A 349 7.37 -3.43 39.27
N ASN A 350 6.57 -3.72 38.25
CA ASN A 350 5.90 -2.71 37.47
C ASN A 350 4.40 -3.00 37.41
N ASN A 351 3.58 -2.00 37.68
CA ASN A 351 2.13 -2.05 37.49
C ASN A 351 1.65 -0.75 36.87
N ASP A 352 0.35 -0.61 36.66
CA ASP A 352 -0.25 0.54 35.96
C ASP A 352 0.06 1.90 36.63
N SER A 353 0.40 1.89 37.92
CA SER A 353 0.66 3.11 38.71
C SER A 353 2.11 3.30 39.11
N VAL A 354 2.91 2.25 39.11
CA VAL A 354 4.30 2.29 39.59
C VAL A 354 5.22 1.53 38.67
N LEU A 355 6.26 2.22 38.18
CA LEU A 355 7.37 1.65 37.43
C LEU A 355 8.65 1.72 38.29
N ARG A 356 9.04 0.57 38.86
CA ARG A 356 10.24 0.49 39.74
C ARG A 356 11.49 0.18 38.98
N ILE A 357 11.39 -0.57 37.88
CA ILE A 357 12.52 -1.02 37.07
C ILE A 357 12.30 -0.82 35.59
N ARG A 358 13.38 -0.67 34.84
CA ARG A 358 13.42 -0.80 33.38
C ARG A 358 14.30 -1.96 32.99
N VAL A 359 13.83 -2.84 32.13
CA VAL A 359 14.51 -4.08 31.78
C VAL A 359 14.53 -4.26 30.27
N GLU A 360 15.71 -4.58 29.76
CA GLU A 360 15.91 -5.10 28.42
C GLU A 360 16.45 -6.54 28.53
N LYS A 361 15.64 -7.52 28.13
CA LYS A 361 15.97 -8.94 28.17
C LYS A 361 16.28 -9.41 26.74
N GLY A 362 17.37 -10.13 26.58
CA GLY A 362 17.76 -10.60 25.25
C GLY A 362 18.93 -11.58 25.24
N LEU A 363 19.32 -11.89 24.03
CA LEU A 363 20.56 -12.57 23.69
C LEU A 363 21.44 -11.57 22.95
N PHE A 364 22.33 -10.93 23.71
CA PHE A 364 23.14 -9.81 23.24
C PHE A 364 24.49 -10.29 22.69
N LYS A 365 24.86 -9.77 21.55
CA LYS A 365 26.26 -9.77 21.06
C LYS A 365 26.90 -8.41 21.42
N LYS A 366 28.22 -8.34 21.27
CA LYS A 366 28.96 -7.08 21.45
C LYS A 366 28.41 -6.02 20.48
N GLY A 367 28.08 -4.84 21.04
CA GLY A 367 27.48 -3.72 20.31
C GLY A 367 25.95 -3.63 20.38
N ASP A 368 25.24 -4.63 20.90
CA ASP A 368 23.79 -4.61 20.98
C ASP A 368 23.25 -3.75 22.14
N ASN A 369 23.95 -3.72 23.28
CA ASN A 369 23.54 -2.96 24.47
C ASN A 369 24.75 -2.44 25.21
N ALA A 370 24.84 -1.12 25.37
CA ALA A 370 26.01 -0.46 25.98
C ALA A 370 26.28 -0.88 27.44
N LEU A 371 25.23 -1.18 28.22
CA LEU A 371 25.37 -1.67 29.58
C LEU A 371 25.95 -3.09 29.63
N VAL A 372 25.49 -3.96 28.75
CA VAL A 372 26.04 -5.32 28.57
C VAL A 372 27.47 -5.25 28.05
N ASP A 373 27.77 -4.35 27.13
CA ASP A 373 29.11 -4.13 26.61
C ASP A 373 30.09 -3.74 27.72
N ARG A 374 29.71 -2.80 28.59
CA ARG A 374 30.51 -2.37 29.71
C ARG A 374 30.69 -3.48 30.76
N GLU A 375 29.59 -4.07 31.21
CA GLU A 375 29.58 -4.98 32.37
C GLU A 375 30.00 -6.42 32.01
N VAL A 376 29.68 -6.91 30.84
CA VAL A 376 29.91 -8.33 30.44
C VAL A 376 31.07 -8.44 29.45
N PHE A 377 31.02 -7.70 28.34
CA PHE A 377 32.05 -7.77 27.29
C PHE A 377 33.29 -6.90 27.60
N LYS A 378 33.26 -6.08 28.67
CA LYS A 378 34.39 -5.26 29.11
C LYS A 378 34.90 -4.28 28.04
N VAL A 379 33.99 -3.73 27.27
CA VAL A 379 34.31 -2.69 26.26
C VAL A 379 34.63 -1.39 26.99
N LEU A 380 35.87 -0.92 26.87
CA LEU A 380 36.39 0.23 27.66
C LEU A 380 35.66 1.54 27.35
N ASP A 381 35.23 1.75 26.11
CA ASP A 381 34.61 2.99 25.65
C ASP A 381 33.07 2.90 25.55
N ALA A 382 32.45 1.88 26.12
CA ALA A 382 31.01 1.74 26.11
C ALA A 382 30.35 2.84 26.94
N LYS A 383 29.68 3.78 26.28
CA LYS A 383 28.94 4.88 26.91
C LYS A 383 27.52 4.39 27.22
N VAL A 384 27.23 4.22 28.50
CA VAL A 384 25.89 3.90 28.98
C VAL A 384 25.16 5.20 29.28
N ASP A 385 24.09 5.46 28.58
CA ASP A 385 23.26 6.63 28.82
C ASP A 385 22.50 6.48 30.15
N SER A 386 22.46 7.58 30.93
CA SER A 386 21.70 7.59 32.15
C SER A 386 20.21 7.54 31.91
N VAL A 387 19.52 6.61 32.55
CA VAL A 387 18.05 6.51 32.44
C VAL A 387 17.41 7.39 33.51
N LYS A 388 16.74 8.46 33.06
CA LYS A 388 16.11 9.43 33.97
C LYS A 388 15.21 8.75 34.99
N GLY A 389 15.48 8.93 36.27
CA GLY A 389 14.72 8.35 37.38
C GLY A 389 15.11 6.91 37.76
N TYR A 390 16.16 6.34 37.14
CA TYR A 390 16.69 5.00 37.42
C TYR A 390 18.23 5.05 37.47
N PRO A 391 18.81 5.53 38.54
CA PRO A 391 20.25 5.85 38.60
C PRO A 391 21.16 4.63 38.75
N ILE A 392 20.60 3.43 38.94
CA ILE A 392 21.38 2.23 39.25
C ILE A 392 21.25 1.22 38.10
N ASP A 393 22.38 0.89 37.52
CA ASP A 393 22.52 -0.06 36.41
C ASP A 393 22.92 -1.43 36.92
N ALA A 394 22.39 -2.48 36.34
CA ALA A 394 22.79 -3.86 36.59
C ALA A 394 22.55 -4.80 35.44
N VAL A 395 23.24 -5.92 35.42
CA VAL A 395 23.05 -7.00 34.47
C VAL A 395 22.85 -8.34 35.20
N HIS A 396 22.08 -9.23 34.66
CA HIS A 396 21.94 -10.60 35.16
C HIS A 396 21.72 -11.58 34.00
N GLY A 397 22.53 -12.64 33.97
CA GLY A 397 22.49 -13.66 32.93
C GLY A 397 23.79 -14.46 32.89
N LYS A 398 24.03 -15.09 31.72
CA LYS A 398 25.25 -15.85 31.47
C LYS A 398 25.84 -15.58 30.10
N LEU A 399 27.15 -15.62 30.01
CA LEU A 399 27.87 -15.55 28.74
C LEU A 399 27.90 -16.96 28.13
N LEU A 400 27.37 -17.10 26.90
CA LEU A 400 27.32 -18.33 26.13
C LEU A 400 28.35 -18.26 24.99
N LYS A 401 29.18 -19.29 24.85
CA LYS A 401 30.15 -19.41 23.75
C LYS A 401 29.49 -19.95 22.46
N LYS A 402 28.38 -20.65 22.59
CA LYS A 402 27.60 -21.28 21.52
C LYS A 402 26.16 -21.43 21.97
N PRO A 403 25.19 -21.62 21.05
CA PRO A 403 23.81 -21.91 21.42
C PRO A 403 23.69 -23.15 22.32
N GLU A 404 22.93 -23.03 23.39
CA GLU A 404 22.67 -24.15 24.31
C GLU A 404 21.30 -24.75 24.09
N ASP A 405 20.36 -23.93 23.63
CA ASP A 405 18.97 -24.29 23.38
C ASP A 405 18.52 -23.81 21.99
N TYR A 406 17.48 -24.42 21.40
CA TYR A 406 16.96 -24.00 20.09
C TYR A 406 16.43 -22.57 20.11
N THR A 407 15.94 -22.07 21.23
CA THR A 407 15.48 -20.68 21.39
C THR A 407 16.58 -19.65 21.16
N ASP A 408 17.84 -20.04 21.39
CA ASP A 408 18.99 -19.15 21.16
C ASP A 408 19.25 -18.87 19.66
N VAL A 409 18.74 -19.74 18.80
CA VAL A 409 18.87 -19.71 17.33
C VAL A 409 17.56 -20.14 16.65
N ARG A 410 16.41 -19.80 17.25
CA ARG A 410 15.09 -20.28 16.83
C ARG A 410 14.83 -20.11 15.34
N ALA A 411 15.13 -18.95 14.78
CA ALA A 411 14.87 -18.67 13.37
C ALA A 411 15.66 -19.64 12.45
N LEU A 412 16.92 -19.91 12.77
CA LEU A 412 17.74 -20.85 12.01
C LEU A 412 17.23 -22.29 12.13
N VAL A 413 16.82 -22.70 13.35
CA VAL A 413 16.30 -24.05 13.58
C VAL A 413 14.95 -24.27 12.89
N VAL A 414 14.08 -23.24 12.88
CA VAL A 414 12.80 -23.27 12.15
C VAL A 414 13.05 -23.44 10.65
N ALA A 415 13.92 -22.61 10.06
CA ALA A 415 14.25 -22.69 8.64
C ALA A 415 14.82 -24.08 8.26
N ASP A 416 15.80 -24.55 9.01
CA ASP A 416 16.41 -25.88 8.76
C ASP A 416 15.41 -27.02 8.94
N LEU A 417 14.49 -26.94 9.89
CA LEU A 417 13.44 -27.93 10.08
C LEU A 417 12.43 -27.89 8.94
N GLN A 418 12.09 -26.70 8.45
CA GLN A 418 11.24 -26.55 7.26
C GLN A 418 11.86 -27.22 6.05
N ASP A 419 13.14 -26.96 5.77
CA ASP A 419 13.87 -27.56 4.66
C ASP A 419 13.89 -29.11 4.75
N GLU A 420 14.12 -29.64 5.96
CA GLU A 420 14.14 -31.09 6.18
C GLU A 420 12.75 -31.72 6.00
N LEU A 421 11.70 -31.08 6.53
CA LEU A 421 10.32 -31.55 6.37
C LEU A 421 9.90 -31.49 4.89
N GLU A 422 10.25 -30.44 4.18
CA GLU A 422 9.96 -30.29 2.76
C GLU A 422 10.68 -31.36 1.92
N ARG A 423 11.95 -31.60 2.19
CA ARG A 423 12.72 -32.66 1.51
C ARG A 423 12.09 -34.03 1.70
N ILE A 424 11.74 -34.39 2.94
CA ILE A 424 11.09 -35.67 3.25
C ILE A 424 9.73 -35.76 2.53
N TRP A 425 8.95 -34.71 2.58
CA TRP A 425 7.64 -34.67 1.92
C TRP A 425 7.75 -34.85 0.40
N ILE A 426 8.69 -34.18 -0.26
CA ILE A 426 8.93 -34.31 -1.71
C ILE A 426 9.35 -35.77 -2.04
N GLU A 427 10.22 -36.39 -1.23
CA GLU A 427 10.62 -37.77 -1.42
C GLU A 427 9.41 -38.73 -1.31
N ASP A 428 8.51 -38.51 -0.38
CA ASP A 428 7.30 -39.29 -0.20
C ASP A 428 6.29 -39.06 -1.34
N LEU A 429 6.10 -37.83 -1.80
CA LEU A 429 5.27 -37.53 -2.97
C LEU A 429 5.80 -38.25 -4.23
N ARG A 430 7.12 -38.24 -4.44
CA ARG A 430 7.75 -38.94 -5.58
C ARG A 430 7.63 -40.46 -5.51
N LYS A 431 7.43 -41.04 -4.33
CA LYS A 431 7.09 -42.48 -4.16
C LYS A 431 5.59 -42.72 -4.42
N GLN A 432 4.75 -41.81 -3.98
CA GLN A 432 3.30 -41.92 -4.08
C GLN A 432 2.79 -41.73 -5.50
N TYR A 433 3.34 -40.79 -6.23
CA TYR A 433 2.84 -40.37 -7.55
C TYR A 433 3.82 -40.72 -8.66
N ALA A 434 3.29 -41.29 -9.73
CA ALA A 434 4.07 -41.54 -10.94
C ALA A 434 4.42 -40.23 -11.66
N VAL A 435 5.68 -40.12 -12.06
CA VAL A 435 6.19 -39.00 -12.86
C VAL A 435 6.81 -39.51 -14.14
N VAL A 436 6.34 -39.04 -15.28
CA VAL A 436 6.92 -39.38 -16.58
C VAL A 436 7.33 -38.12 -17.30
N VAL A 437 8.62 -37.93 -17.51
CA VAL A 437 9.18 -36.79 -18.24
C VAL A 437 9.62 -37.25 -19.63
N ASN A 438 9.17 -36.56 -20.66
CA ASN A 438 9.60 -36.79 -22.03
C ASN A 438 10.81 -35.92 -22.36
N ASN A 439 12.01 -36.48 -22.26
CA ASN A 439 13.26 -35.75 -22.48
C ASN A 439 13.43 -35.23 -23.91
N GLU A 440 12.85 -35.91 -24.93
CA GLU A 440 12.94 -35.42 -26.30
C GLU A 440 12.12 -34.13 -26.48
N ILE A 441 10.95 -34.05 -25.87
CA ILE A 441 10.17 -32.80 -25.85
C ILE A 441 10.88 -31.71 -25.06
N LEU A 442 11.51 -32.04 -23.92
CA LEU A 442 12.26 -31.04 -23.15
C LEU A 442 13.35 -30.33 -23.95
N LYS A 443 14.08 -31.09 -24.81
CA LYS A 443 15.11 -30.52 -25.68
C LYS A 443 14.57 -29.49 -26.71
N THR A 444 13.25 -29.46 -26.93
CA THR A 444 12.60 -28.54 -27.87
C THR A 444 12.02 -27.31 -27.21
N ILE A 445 12.16 -27.16 -25.88
CA ILE A 445 11.67 -25.99 -25.14
C ILE A 445 12.30 -24.71 -25.72
N ASN A 446 11.46 -23.71 -25.98
CA ASN A 446 11.82 -22.43 -26.63
C ASN A 446 12.44 -22.58 -28.05
N LYS A 447 12.34 -23.74 -28.66
CA LYS A 447 12.73 -23.96 -30.05
C LYS A 447 11.45 -24.11 -30.88
N HIS A 448 10.90 -22.98 -31.28
CA HIS A 448 9.75 -22.94 -32.20
C HIS A 448 10.32 -22.83 -33.62
N GLU A 449 10.09 -23.86 -34.47
CA GLU A 449 10.33 -23.79 -35.91
C GLU A 449 9.22 -22.99 -36.60
#